data_63569eb037e072146c1f149662f96b2f
#
_entry.id   63569eb037e072146c1f149662f96b2f
#
_cell.length_a   1.000
_cell.length_b   1.000
_cell.length_c   1.000
_cell.angle_alpha   90.00
_cell.angle_beta   90.00
_cell.angle_gamma   90.00
#
_symmetry.space_group_name_H-M   'P 1'
#
loop_
_entity.id
_entity.type
_entity.pdbx_description
1 polymer ?
#
loop_
_entity_poly.entity_id
_entity_poly.type
_entity_poly.pdbx_seq_one_letter_code
_entity_poly.pdbx_strand_id
1 'polypeptide(L)'
;MIIIELNKRQEHIIQIVKDHGPITGESIAAQLGLTRATLRPDLAILTMAGYLEARPRVGYFYTGKTGRQLLSEAVKKIKVQ
;
A
#
# COMPACT_ATOMS: atom_id res chain seq x y z
N MET A 1 -1.35 17.71 -10.38
CA MET A 1 -0.99 16.31 -10.08
C MET A 1 -0.68 16.18 -8.60
N ILE A 2 -1.23 15.16 -7.98
CA ILE A 2 -1.01 14.93 -6.56
C ILE A 2 0.15 13.96 -6.40
N ILE A 3 1.18 14.39 -5.68
CA ILE A 3 2.32 13.55 -5.35
C ILE A 3 2.18 13.18 -3.89
N ILE A 4 2.08 11.88 -3.62
CA ILE A 4 1.98 11.40 -2.25
C ILE A 4 3.38 11.11 -1.74
N GLU A 5 3.82 11.88 -0.77
CA GLU A 5 5.08 11.61 -0.10
C GLU A 5 4.84 10.60 1.03
N LEU A 6 5.60 9.53 1.01
CA LEU A 6 5.51 8.52 2.04
C LEU A 6 6.45 8.84 3.19
N ASN A 7 5.96 8.69 4.42
CA ASN A 7 6.83 8.81 5.57
C ASN A 7 7.58 7.48 5.77
N LYS A 8 8.55 7.48 6.68
CA LYS A 8 9.37 6.29 6.90
C LYS A 8 8.56 5.09 7.34
N ARG A 9 7.51 5.32 8.14
CA ARG A 9 6.66 4.23 8.60
C ARG A 9 5.90 3.60 7.44
N GLN A 10 5.37 4.42 6.55
CA GLN A 10 4.66 3.94 5.37
C GLN A 10 5.56 3.16 4.43
N GLU A 11 6.79 3.65 4.22
CA GLU A 11 7.77 2.93 3.43
C GLU A 11 8.11 1.58 4.06
N HIS A 12 8.22 1.55 5.38
CA HIS A 12 8.50 0.32 6.10
C HIS A 12 7.35 -0.68 5.97
N ILE A 13 6.11 -0.19 6.03
CA ILE A 13 4.94 -1.04 5.82
C ILE A 13 4.97 -1.67 4.43
N ILE A 14 5.26 -0.88 3.41
CA ILE A 14 5.36 -1.39 2.04
C ILE A 14 6.43 -2.47 1.96
N GLN A 15 7.58 -2.25 2.57
CA GLN A 15 8.68 -3.22 2.54
C GLN A 15 8.28 -4.53 3.21
N ILE A 16 7.60 -4.45 4.36
CA ILE A 16 7.12 -5.64 5.07
C ILE A 16 6.17 -6.43 4.19
N VAL A 17 5.20 -5.76 3.58
CA VAL A 17 4.22 -6.43 2.73
C VAL A 17 4.89 -7.03 1.49
N LYS A 18 5.83 -6.31 0.93
CA LYS A 18 6.57 -6.80 -0.24
C LYS A 18 7.37 -8.05 0.07
N ASP A 19 8.02 -8.09 1.24
CA ASP A 19 8.87 -9.21 1.63
C ASP A 19 8.09 -10.45 2.07
N HIS A 20 6.96 -10.23 2.71
CA HIS A 20 6.20 -11.33 3.32
C HIS A 20 5.00 -11.80 2.51
N GLY A 21 4.69 -11.12 1.40
CA GLY A 21 3.51 -11.45 0.62
C GLY A 21 2.24 -11.06 1.37
N PRO A 22 1.14 -11.79 1.23
CA PRO A 22 -0.07 -11.44 1.96
C PRO A 22 0.16 -11.48 3.46
N ILE A 23 -0.16 -10.38 4.14
CA ILE A 23 0.07 -10.25 5.58
C ILE A 23 -1.05 -9.40 6.19
N THR A 24 -1.53 -9.81 7.35
CA THR A 24 -2.62 -9.08 8.01
C THR A 24 -2.12 -7.78 8.63
N GLY A 25 -3.06 -6.83 8.81
CA GLY A 25 -2.71 -5.58 9.48
C GLY A 25 -2.19 -5.80 10.90
N GLU A 26 -2.69 -6.82 11.59
CA GLU A 26 -2.21 -7.15 12.93
C GLU A 26 -0.75 -7.61 12.89
N SER A 27 -0.40 -8.42 11.92
CA SER A 27 0.98 -8.89 11.77
C SER A 27 1.93 -7.74 11.42
N ILE A 28 1.48 -6.83 10.56
CA ILE A 28 2.28 -5.65 10.22
C ILE A 28 2.52 -4.82 11.48
N ALA A 29 1.47 -4.57 12.26
CA ALA A 29 1.58 -3.81 13.50
C ALA A 29 2.54 -4.47 14.48
N ALA A 30 2.45 -5.79 14.62
CA ALA A 30 3.32 -6.53 15.52
C ALA A 30 4.80 -6.37 15.13
N GLN A 31 5.09 -6.42 13.84
CA GLN A 31 6.47 -6.27 13.37
C GLN A 31 7.02 -4.87 13.61
N LEU A 32 6.15 -3.87 13.61
CA LEU A 32 6.55 -2.49 13.84
C LEU A 32 6.49 -2.09 15.31
N GLY A 33 5.99 -2.97 16.17
CA GLY A 33 5.81 -2.67 17.58
C GLY A 33 4.71 -1.64 17.82
N LEU A 34 3.71 -1.60 16.95
CA LEU A 34 2.62 -0.65 17.02
C LEU A 34 1.28 -1.38 17.16
N THR A 35 0.23 -0.61 17.46
CA THR A 35 -1.11 -1.19 17.46
C THR A 35 -1.72 -1.10 16.08
N ARG A 36 -2.69 -1.96 15.81
CA ARG A 36 -3.41 -1.94 14.55
C ARG A 36 -4.13 -0.59 14.34
N ALA A 37 -4.67 -0.02 15.42
CA ALA A 37 -5.35 1.27 15.35
C ALA A 37 -4.40 2.38 14.88
N THR A 38 -3.14 2.34 15.31
CA THR A 38 -2.14 3.31 14.88
C THR A 38 -1.84 3.19 13.39
N LEU A 39 -1.84 1.97 12.86
CA LEU A 39 -1.53 1.75 11.45
C LEU A 39 -2.71 1.96 10.51
N ARG A 40 -3.93 1.97 11.04
CA ARG A 40 -5.12 2.05 10.21
C ARG A 40 -5.10 3.19 9.19
N PRO A 41 -4.77 4.43 9.59
CA PRO A 41 -4.71 5.53 8.63
C PRO A 41 -3.65 5.30 7.56
N ASP A 42 -2.49 4.78 7.94
CA ASP A 42 -1.39 4.53 6.99
C ASP A 42 -1.78 3.45 5.99
N LEU A 43 -2.40 2.37 6.45
CA LEU A 43 -2.85 1.31 5.55
C LEU A 43 -3.91 1.82 4.58
N ALA A 44 -4.83 2.67 5.05
CA ALA A 44 -5.83 3.26 4.20
C ALA A 44 -5.19 4.13 3.11
N ILE A 45 -4.23 4.97 3.49
CA ILE A 45 -3.52 5.83 2.55
C ILE A 45 -2.80 5.00 1.50
N LEU A 46 -2.08 3.96 1.92
CA LEU A 46 -1.32 3.12 1.00
C LEU A 46 -2.23 2.34 0.05
N THR A 47 -3.38 1.90 0.54
CA THR A 47 -4.37 1.21 -0.28
C THR A 47 -4.99 2.15 -1.30
N MET A 48 -5.36 3.35 -0.87
CA MET A 48 -5.94 4.35 -1.75
C MET A 48 -4.95 4.81 -2.82
N ALA A 49 -3.68 4.90 -2.46
CA ALA A 49 -2.63 5.32 -3.38
C ALA A 49 -2.24 4.20 -4.36
N GLY A 50 -2.71 2.99 -4.14
CA GLY A 50 -2.42 1.88 -5.04
C GLY A 50 -1.14 1.12 -4.76
N TYR A 51 -0.47 1.40 -3.65
CA TYR A 51 0.72 0.64 -3.27
C TYR A 51 0.37 -0.74 -2.75
N LEU A 52 -0.72 -0.85 -2.01
CA LEU A 52 -1.16 -2.09 -1.41
C LEU A 52 -2.59 -2.40 -1.83
N GLU A 53 -2.93 -3.67 -1.78
CA GLU A 53 -4.29 -4.12 -2.00
C GLU A 53 -4.72 -4.93 -0.79
N ALA A 54 -5.93 -4.67 -0.30
CA ALA A 54 -6.49 -5.37 0.85
C ALA A 54 -7.49 -6.39 0.37
N ARG A 55 -7.37 -7.63 0.86
CA ARG A 55 -8.34 -8.67 0.57
C ARG A 55 -8.89 -9.25 1.86
N PRO A 56 -10.21 -9.37 1.98
CA PRO A 56 -10.79 -9.98 3.16
C PRO A 56 -10.24 -11.39 3.39
N ARG A 57 -9.94 -11.70 4.65
CA ARG A 57 -9.43 -13.00 5.08
C ARG A 57 -8.04 -13.37 4.59
N VAL A 58 -7.45 -12.54 3.74
CA VAL A 58 -6.10 -12.78 3.22
C VAL A 58 -5.12 -11.79 3.86
N GLY A 59 -5.48 -10.51 3.83
CA GLY A 59 -4.64 -9.44 4.35
C GLY A 59 -4.25 -8.48 3.25
N TYR A 60 -3.11 -7.84 3.44
CA TYR A 60 -2.58 -6.86 2.49
C TYR A 60 -1.49 -7.49 1.65
N PHE A 61 -1.43 -7.14 0.39
CA PHE A 61 -0.33 -7.57 -0.46
C PHE A 61 0.12 -6.43 -1.36
N TYR A 62 1.35 -6.54 -1.82
CA TYR A 62 1.97 -5.51 -2.63
C TYR A 62 1.52 -5.65 -4.08
N THR A 63 1.06 -4.55 -4.66
CA THR A 63 0.55 -4.58 -6.04
C THR A 63 1.65 -4.56 -7.09
N GLY A 64 2.87 -4.19 -6.69
CA GLY A 64 3.96 -4.02 -7.64
C GLY A 64 3.91 -2.70 -8.39
N LYS A 65 3.01 -1.81 -8.01
CA LYS A 65 2.82 -0.53 -8.67
C LYS A 65 3.07 0.63 -7.72
N THR A 66 3.54 1.74 -8.28
CA THR A 66 3.65 2.99 -7.55
C THR A 66 2.53 3.91 -8.01
N GLY A 67 2.28 4.99 -7.26
CA GLY A 67 1.30 5.98 -7.68
C GLY A 67 1.59 6.52 -9.07
N ARG A 68 2.87 6.68 -9.40
CA ARG A 68 3.29 7.16 -10.71
C ARG A 68 2.93 6.17 -11.82
N GLN A 69 3.12 4.87 -11.56
CA GLN A 69 2.76 3.83 -12.51
C GLN A 69 1.26 3.78 -12.74
N LEU A 70 0.48 3.97 -11.68
CA LEU A 70 -0.98 3.99 -11.80
C LEU A 70 -1.44 5.15 -12.67
N LEU A 71 -0.82 6.32 -12.52
CA LEU A 71 -1.13 7.47 -13.38
C LEU A 71 -0.79 7.18 -14.83
N SER A 72 0.36 6.56 -15.08
CA SER A 72 0.77 6.20 -16.43
C SER A 72 -0.22 5.23 -17.08
N GLU A 73 -0.68 4.25 -16.34
CA GLU A 73 -1.66 3.31 -16.84
C GLU A 73 -2.99 3.97 -17.15
N ALA A 74 -3.43 4.88 -16.31
CA ALA A 74 -4.66 5.62 -16.55
C ALA A 74 -4.57 6.46 -17.81
N VAL A 75 -3.44 7.11 -18.01
CA VAL A 75 -3.21 7.91 -19.23
C VAL A 75 -3.20 7.02 -20.46
N LYS A 76 -2.58 5.87 -20.39
CA LYS A 76 -2.56 4.92 -21.51
C LYS A 76 -3.97 4.46 -21.88
N LYS A 77 -4.80 4.19 -20.90
CA LYS A 77 -6.17 3.79 -21.15
C LYS A 77 -6.97 4.89 -21.85
N ILE A 78 -6.72 6.14 -21.49
CA ILE A 78 -7.39 7.26 -22.13
C ILE A 78 -6.96 7.41 -23.57
N LYS A 79 -5.70 7.15 -23.86
CA LYS A 79 -5.15 7.30 -25.22
C LYS A 79 -5.53 6.18 -26.17
N VAL A 80 -5.85 5.02 -25.67
CA VAL A 80 -6.20 3.88 -26.51
C VAL A 80 -7.64 4.05 -26.99
N GLN A 81 -7.79 4.58 -28.14
CA GLN A 81 -9.08 4.83 -28.76
C GLN A 81 -9.17 4.12 -30.08
#